data_6bdf1ab8c8f995e973379f62ac582722
#
_entry.id   6bdf1ab8c8f995e973379f62ac582722
#
_cell.length_a   1.000
_cell.length_b   1.000
_cell.length_c   1.000
_cell.angle_alpha   90.00
_cell.angle_beta   90.00
_cell.angle_gamma   90.00
#
_symmetry.space_group_name_H-M   'P 1'
#
loop_
_entity.id
_entity.type
_entity.pdbx_description
1 polymer ?
#
loop_
_entity_poly.entity_id
_entity_poly.type
_entity_poly.pdbx_seq_one_letter_code
_entity_poly.pdbx_strand_id
1 'polypeptide(L)'
;FAKTDGRSEFAQSVKDLMQEYGADGIDLDWEYPGIEGYPGHAFMPEDKANFTALVQELRQVLGKKAILSFAAGGFASFIEKSIEWDKVTPLVNYVNLMSYDLVSGYSTVTGHHTPLFSNEKQQASGADGVQQLLKIGVPAEKIILGAAFYARSWVEVENVNRGLYQSGKFKSFVPYHRMSSAFTA
;
A
#
# COMPACT_ATOMS: atom_id res chain seq x y z
N PHE A 1 13.88 -4.72 -11.64
CA PHE A 1 14.59 -5.35 -10.48
C PHE A 1 14.75 -6.87 -10.64
N ALA A 2 14.32 -7.48 -11.74
CA ALA A 2 14.46 -8.91 -11.99
C ALA A 2 15.93 -9.36 -12.10
N LYS A 3 16.83 -8.46 -12.53
CA LYS A 3 18.27 -8.76 -12.71
C LYS A 3 19.08 -8.20 -11.53
N THR A 4 20.13 -8.94 -11.14
CA THR A 4 21.04 -8.56 -10.05
C THR A 4 21.69 -7.20 -10.30
N ASP A 5 22.22 -6.97 -11.49
CA ASP A 5 22.89 -5.70 -11.83
C ASP A 5 21.96 -4.50 -11.67
N GLY A 6 20.70 -4.61 -12.11
CA GLY A 6 19.72 -3.53 -11.94
C GLY A 6 19.34 -3.27 -10.48
N ARG A 7 19.36 -4.29 -9.59
CA ARG A 7 19.15 -4.09 -8.15
C ARG A 7 20.33 -3.37 -7.51
N SER A 8 21.56 -3.76 -7.86
CA SER A 8 22.77 -3.15 -7.33
C SER A 8 22.92 -1.69 -7.79
N GLU A 9 22.65 -1.39 -9.07
CA GLU A 9 22.62 -0.02 -9.60
C GLU A 9 21.57 0.83 -8.89
N PHE A 10 20.38 0.30 -8.70
CA PHE A 10 19.31 0.99 -7.95
C PHE A 10 19.72 1.26 -6.50
N ALA A 11 20.23 0.24 -5.79
CA ALA A 11 20.64 0.41 -4.40
C ALA A 11 21.77 1.44 -4.24
N GLN A 12 22.71 1.50 -5.18
CA GLN A 12 23.75 2.52 -5.17
C GLN A 12 23.17 3.90 -5.45
N SER A 13 22.25 4.04 -6.43
CA SER A 13 21.60 5.33 -6.72
C SER A 13 20.79 5.86 -5.53
N VAL A 14 20.11 4.97 -4.79
CA VAL A 14 19.42 5.34 -3.55
C VAL A 14 20.39 5.87 -2.50
N LYS A 15 21.54 5.20 -2.33
CA LYS A 15 22.58 5.65 -1.40
C LYS A 15 23.11 7.04 -1.75
N ASP A 16 23.37 7.27 -3.03
CA ASP A 16 23.88 8.55 -3.53
C ASP A 16 22.84 9.67 -3.30
N LEU A 17 21.55 9.42 -3.60
CA LEU A 17 20.45 10.34 -3.31
C LEU A 17 20.32 10.65 -1.82
N MET A 18 20.41 9.63 -0.95
CA MET A 18 20.36 9.84 0.50
C MET A 18 21.49 10.72 0.96
N GLN A 19 22.70 10.58 0.42
CA GLN A 19 23.85 11.43 0.74
C GLN A 19 23.67 12.86 0.22
N GLU A 20 23.20 13.01 -1.00
CA GLU A 20 22.98 14.31 -1.64
C GLU A 20 21.94 15.16 -0.90
N TYR A 21 20.80 14.54 -0.52
CA TYR A 21 19.67 15.24 0.12
C TYR A 21 19.66 15.16 1.65
N GLY A 22 20.58 14.43 2.26
CA GLY A 22 20.63 14.25 3.72
C GLY A 22 19.44 13.44 4.24
N ALA A 23 18.94 12.47 3.46
CA ALA A 23 17.80 11.64 3.87
C ALA A 23 18.25 10.52 4.81
N ASP A 24 17.39 10.16 5.78
CA ASP A 24 17.66 9.11 6.77
C ASP A 24 17.42 7.70 6.24
N GLY A 25 16.75 7.56 5.10
CA GLY A 25 16.37 6.26 4.55
C GLY A 25 15.56 6.35 3.26
N ILE A 26 14.92 5.24 2.92
CA ILE A 26 14.04 5.10 1.75
C ILE A 26 12.76 4.35 2.12
N ASP A 27 11.66 4.77 1.53
CA ASP A 27 10.39 4.03 1.45
C ASP A 27 10.18 3.51 0.04
N LEU A 28 9.85 2.22 -0.09
CA LEU A 28 9.59 1.58 -1.38
C LEU A 28 8.09 1.54 -1.64
N ASP A 29 7.66 2.07 -2.77
CA ASP A 29 6.27 2.03 -3.21
C ASP A 29 6.15 1.27 -4.53
N TRP A 30 6.09 -0.06 -4.44
CA TRP A 30 5.86 -0.95 -5.58
C TRP A 30 4.46 -1.57 -5.48
N GLU A 31 3.57 -1.16 -6.37
CA GLU A 31 2.15 -1.55 -6.35
C GLU A 31 1.78 -2.42 -7.57
N TYR A 32 1.93 -3.75 -7.53
CA TYR A 32 2.43 -4.54 -6.41
C TYR A 32 3.34 -5.66 -6.90
N PRO A 33 4.28 -6.18 -6.09
CA PRO A 33 5.04 -7.36 -6.46
C PRO A 33 4.13 -8.60 -6.60
N GLY A 34 4.19 -9.28 -7.74
CA GLY A 34 3.56 -10.58 -7.95
C GLY A 34 2.02 -10.59 -8.07
N ILE A 35 1.37 -9.44 -8.03
CA ILE A 35 -0.07 -9.29 -8.25
C ILE A 35 -0.37 -8.03 -9.07
N GLU A 36 -1.54 -8.01 -9.71
CA GLU A 36 -2.01 -6.83 -10.42
C GLU A 36 -2.27 -5.67 -9.45
N GLY A 37 -1.71 -4.50 -9.74
CA GLY A 37 -1.97 -3.27 -9.01
C GLY A 37 -3.23 -2.58 -9.52
N TYR A 38 -3.11 -1.74 -10.55
CA TYR A 38 -4.27 -1.21 -11.27
C TYR A 38 -4.59 -2.12 -12.48
N PRO A 39 -5.83 -2.11 -13.02
CA PRO A 39 -6.21 -2.97 -14.14
C PRO A 39 -5.29 -2.83 -15.36
N GLY A 40 -4.71 -3.95 -15.79
CA GLY A 40 -3.75 -4.01 -16.88
C GLY A 40 -2.28 -3.71 -16.50
N HIS A 41 -1.98 -3.46 -15.24
CA HIS A 41 -0.60 -3.34 -14.77
C HIS A 41 0.12 -4.69 -14.86
N ALA A 42 1.26 -4.72 -15.55
CA ALA A 42 2.04 -5.94 -15.71
C ALA A 42 2.70 -6.35 -14.38
N PHE A 43 2.61 -7.62 -14.07
CA PHE A 43 3.26 -8.24 -12.92
C PHE A 43 3.73 -9.64 -13.29
N MET A 44 4.66 -10.19 -12.50
CA MET A 44 5.17 -11.55 -12.65
C MET A 44 5.18 -12.26 -11.30
N PRO A 45 4.92 -13.58 -11.24
CA PRO A 45 4.99 -14.35 -9.99
C PRO A 45 6.34 -14.22 -9.28
N GLU A 46 7.42 -14.05 -10.05
CA GLU A 46 8.79 -13.88 -9.57
C GLU A 46 9.02 -12.56 -8.82
N ASP A 47 8.14 -11.57 -8.98
CA ASP A 47 8.29 -10.25 -8.36
C ASP A 47 8.29 -10.32 -6.83
N LYS A 48 7.60 -11.29 -6.25
CA LYS A 48 7.65 -11.58 -4.81
C LYS A 48 9.09 -11.86 -4.34
N ALA A 49 9.80 -12.74 -5.02
CA ALA A 49 11.20 -13.05 -4.73
C ALA A 49 12.14 -11.90 -5.14
N ASN A 50 11.84 -11.20 -6.24
CA ASN A 50 12.59 -10.04 -6.70
C ASN A 50 12.51 -8.90 -5.69
N PHE A 51 11.35 -8.68 -5.05
CA PHE A 51 11.19 -7.69 -3.99
C PHE A 51 12.06 -8.05 -2.77
N THR A 52 12.05 -9.30 -2.36
CA THR A 52 12.92 -9.78 -1.27
C THR A 52 14.39 -9.52 -1.58
N ALA A 53 14.84 -9.86 -2.79
CA ALA A 53 16.23 -9.65 -3.21
C ALA A 53 16.59 -8.14 -3.27
N LEU A 54 15.65 -7.28 -3.69
CA LEU A 54 15.82 -5.83 -3.68
C LEU A 54 16.00 -5.28 -2.26
N VAL A 55 15.15 -5.71 -1.31
CA VAL A 55 15.24 -5.30 0.10
C VAL A 55 16.56 -5.76 0.73
N GLN A 56 17.01 -6.97 0.41
CA GLN A 56 18.32 -7.49 0.86
C GLN A 56 19.47 -6.64 0.34
N GLU A 57 19.49 -6.32 -0.95
CA GLU A 57 20.51 -5.49 -1.58
C GLU A 57 20.52 -4.07 -0.98
N LEU A 58 19.36 -3.44 -0.84
CA LEU A 58 19.24 -2.14 -0.19
C LEU A 58 19.77 -2.17 1.24
N ARG A 59 19.41 -3.16 2.02
CA ARG A 59 19.90 -3.29 3.40
C ARG A 59 21.41 -3.48 3.46
N GLN A 60 21.99 -4.22 2.53
CA GLN A 60 23.43 -4.41 2.42
C GLN A 60 24.16 -3.10 2.08
N VAL A 61 23.69 -2.37 1.06
CA VAL A 61 24.32 -1.13 0.56
C VAL A 61 24.15 0.05 1.52
N LEU A 62 22.94 0.21 2.09
CA LEU A 62 22.61 1.32 2.98
C LEU A 62 23.07 1.09 4.43
N GLY A 63 23.32 -0.15 4.82
CA GLY A 63 23.74 -0.52 6.17
C GLY A 63 22.59 -0.51 7.19
N LYS A 64 22.91 -0.83 8.44
CA LYS A 64 21.90 -1.05 9.50
C LYS A 64 21.26 0.24 10.04
N LYS A 65 21.91 1.40 9.85
CA LYS A 65 21.44 2.67 10.41
C LYS A 65 20.36 3.34 9.53
N ALA A 66 20.38 3.08 8.23
CA ALA A 66 19.40 3.65 7.31
C ALA A 66 17.98 3.11 7.61
N ILE A 67 17.00 3.98 7.55
CA ILE A 67 15.59 3.60 7.64
C ILE A 67 15.18 3.01 6.30
N LEU A 68 14.70 1.79 6.32
CA LEU A 68 14.16 1.11 5.15
C LEU A 68 12.73 0.70 5.45
N SER A 69 11.77 1.19 4.68
CA SER A 69 10.36 0.88 4.80
C SER A 69 9.74 0.61 3.43
N PHE A 70 8.52 0.16 3.42
CA PHE A 70 7.77 0.01 2.18
C PHE A 70 6.27 0.17 2.39
N ALA A 71 5.57 0.63 1.34
CA ALA A 71 4.13 0.70 1.28
C ALA A 71 3.53 -0.69 1.08
N ALA A 72 2.64 -1.10 1.97
CA ALA A 72 1.98 -2.40 1.96
C ALA A 72 0.49 -2.25 1.66
N GLY A 73 -0.02 -3.00 0.70
CA GLY A 73 -1.46 -3.01 0.39
C GLY A 73 -2.29 -3.50 1.58
N GLY A 74 -3.33 -2.75 1.93
CA GLY A 74 -4.20 -3.04 3.08
C GLY A 74 -5.28 -4.10 2.81
N PHE A 75 -5.03 -5.08 1.93
CA PHE A 75 -6.00 -6.07 1.49
C PHE A 75 -5.39 -7.48 1.41
N ALA A 76 -6.22 -8.49 1.60
CA ALA A 76 -5.80 -9.88 1.79
C ALA A 76 -4.89 -10.42 0.69
N SER A 77 -5.22 -10.16 -0.60
CA SER A 77 -4.42 -10.72 -1.71
C SER A 77 -2.98 -10.18 -1.75
N PHE A 78 -2.73 -8.93 -1.34
CA PHE A 78 -1.39 -8.41 -1.18
C PHE A 78 -0.67 -9.12 -0.03
N ILE A 79 -1.29 -9.18 1.14
CA ILE A 79 -0.68 -9.76 2.35
C ILE A 79 -0.30 -11.23 2.13
N GLU A 80 -1.14 -11.99 1.43
CA GLU A 80 -0.91 -13.40 1.17
C GLU A 80 0.12 -13.66 0.05
N LYS A 81 0.13 -12.84 -1.00
CA LYS A 81 0.78 -13.20 -2.26
C LYS A 81 2.01 -12.38 -2.59
N SER A 82 2.10 -11.10 -2.16
CA SER A 82 3.12 -10.17 -2.68
C SER A 82 4.46 -10.22 -1.97
N ILE A 83 4.49 -10.53 -0.68
CA ILE A 83 5.69 -10.39 0.15
C ILE A 83 6.09 -11.73 0.80
N GLU A 84 7.38 -12.04 0.80
CA GLU A 84 7.97 -13.09 1.64
C GLU A 84 8.25 -12.51 3.04
N TRP A 85 7.20 -12.44 3.86
CA TRP A 85 7.20 -11.70 5.13
C TRP A 85 8.28 -12.14 6.12
N ASP A 86 8.54 -13.44 6.21
CA ASP A 86 9.58 -14.04 7.04
C ASP A 86 10.99 -13.55 6.69
N LYS A 87 11.23 -13.24 5.41
CA LYS A 87 12.51 -12.77 4.90
C LYS A 87 12.63 -11.23 4.89
N VAL A 88 11.54 -10.54 4.58
CA VAL A 88 11.52 -9.08 4.44
C VAL A 88 11.42 -8.37 5.78
N THR A 89 10.54 -8.83 6.67
CA THR A 89 10.29 -8.20 7.97
C THR A 89 11.55 -7.94 8.82
N PRO A 90 12.53 -8.86 8.90
CA PRO A 90 13.77 -8.59 9.65
C PRO A 90 14.65 -7.49 9.06
N LEU A 91 14.51 -7.20 7.77
CA LEU A 91 15.36 -6.27 7.02
C LEU A 91 14.82 -4.84 7.00
N VAL A 92 13.51 -4.65 7.22
CA VAL A 92 12.86 -3.34 7.18
C VAL A 92 12.62 -2.78 8.57
N ASN A 93 12.55 -1.46 8.67
CA ASN A 93 12.21 -0.76 9.90
C ASN A 93 10.69 -0.67 10.08
N TYR A 94 9.97 -0.33 9.01
CA TYR A 94 8.52 -0.13 9.02
C TYR A 94 7.84 -0.75 7.81
N VAL A 95 6.57 -1.08 8.02
CA VAL A 95 5.60 -1.53 7.01
C VAL A 95 4.48 -0.50 7.01
N ASN A 96 4.44 0.34 5.99
CA ASN A 96 3.47 1.43 5.86
C ASN A 96 2.18 0.89 5.24
N LEU A 97 1.23 0.47 6.07
CA LEU A 97 -0.02 -0.13 5.63
C LEU A 97 -0.92 0.92 4.98
N MET A 98 -1.16 0.78 3.68
CA MET A 98 -2.10 1.58 2.91
C MET A 98 -3.53 1.15 3.24
N SER A 99 -4.05 1.58 4.39
CA SER A 99 -5.40 1.27 4.87
C SER A 99 -6.46 2.20 4.26
N TYR A 100 -6.31 2.43 2.95
CA TYR A 100 -7.18 3.25 2.13
C TYR A 100 -7.32 2.62 0.74
N ASP A 101 -8.22 3.19 -0.09
CA ASP A 101 -8.61 2.61 -1.37
C ASP A 101 -9.16 1.17 -1.27
N LEU A 102 -9.66 0.81 -0.09
CA LEU A 102 -10.29 -0.49 0.16
C LEU A 102 -11.62 -0.63 -0.62
N VAL A 103 -12.23 0.48 -1.00
CA VAL A 103 -13.13 0.63 -2.14
C VAL A 103 -12.48 1.67 -3.06
N SER A 104 -11.96 1.22 -4.19
CA SER A 104 -11.11 2.01 -5.09
C SER A 104 -11.89 2.64 -6.24
N GLY A 105 -11.20 3.43 -7.07
CA GLY A 105 -11.77 3.97 -8.31
C GLY A 105 -12.13 2.92 -9.36
N TYR A 106 -11.75 1.66 -9.17
CA TYR A 106 -12.09 0.52 -10.03
C TYR A 106 -13.27 -0.31 -9.51
N SER A 107 -13.74 -0.01 -8.29
CA SER A 107 -14.92 -0.69 -7.72
C SER A 107 -16.20 -0.25 -8.44
N THR A 108 -17.15 -1.16 -8.59
CA THR A 108 -18.47 -0.90 -9.18
C THR A 108 -19.57 -0.72 -8.15
N VAL A 109 -19.21 -0.91 -6.87
CA VAL A 109 -20.10 -0.75 -5.72
C VAL A 109 -19.45 0.23 -4.76
N THR A 110 -20.23 1.18 -4.28
CA THR A 110 -19.80 2.17 -3.29
C THR A 110 -19.53 1.51 -1.92
N GLY A 111 -18.69 2.12 -1.12
CA GLY A 111 -18.35 1.63 0.21
C GLY A 111 -17.42 2.61 0.92
N HIS A 112 -16.95 2.22 2.09
CA HIS A 112 -15.94 3.00 2.80
C HIS A 112 -14.57 2.75 2.20
N HIS A 113 -13.93 3.79 1.68
CA HIS A 113 -12.60 3.63 1.11
C HIS A 113 -11.49 3.53 2.17
N THR A 114 -11.74 4.02 3.38
CA THR A 114 -10.80 3.95 4.51
C THR A 114 -11.52 3.64 5.84
N PRO A 115 -12.25 2.51 5.95
CA PRO A 115 -12.92 2.14 7.19
C PRO A 115 -11.91 1.71 8.25
N LEU A 116 -12.11 2.11 9.49
CA LEU A 116 -11.29 1.64 10.61
C LEU A 116 -11.61 0.18 10.96
N PHE A 117 -12.87 -0.21 10.96
CA PHE A 117 -13.34 -1.56 11.30
C PHE A 117 -14.16 -2.17 10.17
N SER A 118 -14.08 -3.50 10.07
CA SER A 118 -14.93 -4.31 9.19
C SER A 118 -16.39 -4.29 9.64
N ASN A 119 -17.29 -4.58 8.69
CA ASN A 119 -18.70 -4.82 8.96
C ASN A 119 -19.22 -5.97 8.06
N GLU A 120 -20.50 -6.34 8.20
CA GLU A 120 -21.10 -7.45 7.46
C GLU A 120 -21.04 -7.31 5.92
N LYS A 121 -20.98 -6.08 5.40
CA LYS A 121 -20.95 -5.80 3.95
C LYS A 121 -19.54 -5.52 3.41
N GLN A 122 -18.60 -5.17 4.28
CA GLN A 122 -17.23 -4.83 3.89
C GLN A 122 -16.24 -5.35 4.92
N GLN A 123 -15.53 -6.42 4.56
CA GLN A 123 -14.49 -7.02 5.40
C GLN A 123 -13.22 -6.17 5.42
N ALA A 124 -12.79 -5.64 4.26
CA ALA A 124 -11.58 -4.86 4.16
C ALA A 124 -11.64 -3.59 5.03
N SER A 125 -10.70 -3.44 5.95
CA SER A 125 -10.61 -2.31 6.89
C SER A 125 -9.17 -2.14 7.39
N GLY A 126 -8.86 -1.01 8.02
CA GLY A 126 -7.56 -0.82 8.66
C GLY A 126 -7.28 -1.85 9.74
N ALA A 127 -8.27 -2.16 10.58
CA ALA A 127 -8.16 -3.18 11.63
C ALA A 127 -7.94 -4.59 11.05
N ASP A 128 -8.63 -4.94 9.97
CA ASP A 128 -8.46 -6.23 9.31
C ASP A 128 -7.03 -6.37 8.74
N GLY A 129 -6.53 -5.35 8.03
CA GLY A 129 -5.17 -5.35 7.50
C GLY A 129 -4.11 -5.49 8.60
N VAL A 130 -4.26 -4.76 9.72
CA VAL A 130 -3.36 -4.88 10.88
C VAL A 130 -3.41 -6.28 11.47
N GLN A 131 -4.60 -6.84 11.68
CA GLN A 131 -4.75 -8.19 12.23
C GLN A 131 -4.11 -9.26 11.33
N GLN A 132 -4.26 -9.14 10.01
CA GLN A 132 -3.61 -10.05 9.06
C GLN A 132 -2.09 -9.97 9.15
N LEU A 133 -1.51 -8.77 9.21
CA LEU A 133 -0.05 -8.58 9.37
C LEU A 133 0.46 -9.16 10.70
N LEU A 134 -0.24 -8.93 11.81
CA LEU A 134 0.11 -9.50 13.11
C LEU A 134 0.05 -11.04 13.08
N LYS A 135 -0.96 -11.60 12.45
CA LYS A 135 -1.15 -13.07 12.33
C LYS A 135 -0.01 -13.76 11.58
N ILE A 136 0.58 -13.11 10.59
CA ILE A 136 1.72 -13.65 9.84
C ILE A 136 3.08 -13.29 10.46
N GLY A 137 3.09 -12.67 11.65
CA GLY A 137 4.29 -12.45 12.45
C GLY A 137 4.99 -11.10 12.23
N VAL A 138 4.35 -10.12 11.58
CA VAL A 138 4.88 -8.75 11.53
C VAL A 138 4.73 -8.12 12.91
N PRO A 139 5.82 -7.64 13.56
CA PRO A 139 5.75 -7.00 14.87
C PRO A 139 4.90 -5.72 14.85
N ALA A 140 4.07 -5.51 15.86
CA ALA A 140 3.17 -4.35 15.92
C ALA A 140 3.90 -3.01 15.82
N GLU A 141 5.08 -2.90 16.43
CA GLU A 141 5.93 -1.71 16.40
C GLU A 141 6.49 -1.35 15.03
N LYS A 142 6.41 -2.26 14.06
CA LYS A 142 6.80 -2.01 12.67
C LYS A 142 5.64 -1.57 11.78
N ILE A 143 4.39 -1.75 12.22
CA ILE A 143 3.22 -1.44 11.42
C ILE A 143 2.85 0.02 11.59
N ILE A 144 2.85 0.78 10.49
CA ILE A 144 2.38 2.16 10.44
C ILE A 144 1.05 2.19 9.68
N LEU A 145 0.00 2.64 10.34
CA LEU A 145 -1.32 2.76 9.72
C LEU A 145 -1.41 4.03 8.88
N GLY A 146 -1.64 3.87 7.58
CA GLY A 146 -1.76 4.99 6.64
C GLY A 146 -3.10 5.70 6.75
N ALA A 147 -3.08 7.03 6.66
CA ALA A 147 -4.27 7.88 6.67
C ALA A 147 -4.46 8.56 5.32
N ALA A 148 -5.65 8.45 4.72
CA ALA A 148 -5.98 9.09 3.46
C ALA A 148 -6.34 10.57 3.64
N PHE A 149 -5.64 11.46 2.94
CA PHE A 149 -5.97 12.89 2.86
C PHE A 149 -6.74 13.22 1.57
N TYR A 150 -7.64 12.31 1.17
CA TYR A 150 -8.53 12.46 0.01
C TYR A 150 -9.79 11.63 0.17
N ALA A 151 -10.81 11.96 -0.59
CA ALA A 151 -12.05 11.20 -0.73
C ALA A 151 -12.23 10.73 -2.18
N ARG A 152 -13.09 9.75 -2.37
CA ARG A 152 -13.55 9.29 -3.69
C ARG A 152 -15.00 9.65 -3.89
N SER A 153 -15.34 10.21 -5.04
CA SER A 153 -16.72 10.58 -5.41
C SER A 153 -17.28 9.65 -6.48
N TRP A 154 -18.58 9.43 -6.43
CA TRP A 154 -19.31 8.51 -7.27
C TRP A 154 -20.54 9.17 -7.87
N VAL A 155 -20.99 8.72 -9.03
CA VAL A 155 -22.21 9.14 -9.72
C VAL A 155 -23.06 7.93 -10.08
N GLU A 156 -24.29 8.17 -10.49
CA GLU A 156 -25.25 7.11 -10.84
C GLU A 156 -25.46 6.14 -9.66
N VAL A 157 -25.49 6.66 -8.44
CA VAL A 157 -25.71 5.91 -7.21
C VAL A 157 -27.13 6.12 -6.73
N GLU A 158 -27.86 5.03 -6.48
CA GLU A 158 -29.19 5.11 -5.89
C GLU A 158 -29.12 5.68 -4.48
N ASN A 159 -30.09 6.55 -4.12
CA ASN A 159 -30.20 7.12 -2.78
C ASN A 159 -30.86 6.14 -1.80
N VAL A 160 -30.31 4.93 -1.71
CA VAL A 160 -30.64 3.90 -0.75
C VAL A 160 -29.46 3.78 0.23
N ASN A 161 -29.73 3.68 1.53
CA ASN A 161 -28.69 3.64 2.56
C ASN A 161 -27.65 4.78 2.41
N ARG A 162 -28.12 5.98 2.09
CA ARG A 162 -27.28 7.17 1.79
C ARG A 162 -26.25 6.93 0.69
N GLY A 163 -26.57 6.10 -0.28
CA GLY A 163 -25.68 5.72 -1.37
C GLY A 163 -24.59 4.72 -0.99
N LEU A 164 -24.59 4.16 0.21
CA LEU A 164 -23.59 3.19 0.66
C LEU A 164 -23.97 1.77 0.23
N TYR A 165 -22.97 1.02 -0.29
CA TYR A 165 -23.13 -0.35 -0.80
C TYR A 165 -24.14 -0.45 -1.97
N GLN A 166 -24.16 0.57 -2.80
CA GLN A 166 -24.97 0.64 -4.01
C GLN A 166 -24.08 0.56 -5.25
N SER A 167 -24.63 0.08 -6.35
CA SER A 167 -23.95 0.20 -7.65
C SER A 167 -23.73 1.67 -8.00
N GLY A 168 -22.62 1.98 -8.65
CA GLY A 168 -22.30 3.34 -9.04
C GLY A 168 -21.06 3.39 -9.92
N LYS A 169 -20.75 4.58 -10.44
CA LYS A 169 -19.59 4.84 -11.27
C LYS A 169 -18.63 5.79 -10.54
N PHE A 170 -17.37 5.42 -10.48
CA PHE A 170 -16.34 6.32 -9.98
C PHE A 170 -16.31 7.60 -10.82
N LYS A 171 -16.29 8.75 -10.17
CA LYS A 171 -16.21 10.07 -10.82
C LYS A 171 -14.84 10.69 -10.71
N SER A 172 -14.33 10.83 -9.49
CA SER A 172 -13.04 11.48 -9.24
C SER A 172 -12.56 11.21 -7.80
N PHE A 173 -11.29 11.47 -7.55
CA PHE A 173 -10.83 11.70 -6.19
C PHE A 173 -10.91 13.21 -5.85
N VAL A 174 -11.05 13.52 -4.56
CA VAL A 174 -11.13 14.89 -4.05
C VAL A 174 -10.10 15.06 -2.93
N PRO A 175 -9.05 15.88 -3.12
CA PRO A 175 -8.07 16.15 -2.07
C PRO A 175 -8.73 16.77 -0.83
N TYR A 176 -8.18 16.50 0.35
CA TYR A 176 -8.73 16.96 1.63
C TYR A 176 -9.01 18.48 1.63
N HIS A 177 -8.08 19.30 1.16
CA HIS A 177 -8.21 20.76 1.13
C HIS A 177 -9.34 21.28 0.24
N ARG A 178 -9.91 20.43 -0.64
CA ARG A 178 -11.05 20.77 -1.51
C ARG A 178 -12.38 20.16 -1.06
N MET A 179 -12.39 19.35 0.00
CA MET A 179 -13.63 18.65 0.40
C MET A 179 -14.75 19.59 0.77
N SER A 180 -14.47 20.67 1.50
CA SER A 180 -15.48 21.67 1.90
C SER A 180 -16.14 22.41 0.73
N SER A 181 -15.43 22.55 -0.39
CA SER A 181 -15.97 23.18 -1.60
C SER A 181 -16.58 22.19 -2.60
N ALA A 182 -16.18 20.92 -2.54
CA ALA A 182 -16.66 19.88 -3.44
C ALA A 182 -17.92 19.18 -2.94
N PHE A 183 -18.13 19.16 -1.63
CA PHE A 183 -19.27 18.51 -0.97
C PHE A 183 -20.01 19.57 -0.13
N THR A 184 -20.95 20.29 -0.75
CA THR A 184 -21.93 21.12 -0.03
C THR A 184 -23.01 20.22 0.55
N ALA A 185 -23.39 20.46 1.80
CA ALA A 185 -24.48 19.78 2.49
C ALA A 185 -25.83 20.04 1.81
#